data_e0e3e9e15c7553798ddd29c8a0d4de9d
#
_entry.id   e0e3e9e15c7553798ddd29c8a0d4de9d
#
_cell.length_a   1.000
_cell.length_b   1.000
_cell.length_c   1.000
_cell.angle_alpha   90.00
_cell.angle_beta   90.00
_cell.angle_gamma   90.00
#
_symmetry.space_group_name_H-M   'P 1'
#
loop_
_entity.id
_entity.type
_entity.pdbx_description
1 polymer ?
#
loop_
_entity_poly.entity_id
_entity_poly.type
_entity_poly.pdbx_seq_one_letter_code
_entity_poly.pdbx_strand_id
1 'polypeptide(L)'
;MGSPYAIEMLNITKRFPGIIANDNITLQLRKGEIHALLGENGAGKSTLMSVLFGLYQPEEGVIKKDGQVVSIKDPNDANALGIGMVHQHFQLVECFTVLDNIIMGVEPTKHGFLQKAEAREKVLALSEKYGLHVDPDALIEDITVGMQQRTEILKMLYRENEILIFDEPTAVLTPQEIDELMQIMRNLAAEGKSILFISHKLAEIMAVADRCSVLRKGKYIGTVETANTTAEELSAMMVGRSVSFHVDKKPSELGEVVLEVEGMTMASKLHKNNAVKNVSLKVRRGEIVCLAGIDGNGQTEFVYGLTGLEPLVSGSVKLCGKDITHAPIRQRSVMGMSHIPEDRHKHGLVLDYSLEDNMVLQRYFEPEFTDKAGFLRRRNIRTYAEKLIDQYDVRSGQGPITIARSMSGGNQQKAIVAREIDKDPELLVAVQPTRGLDVGAIEYIHRQLVAQRDEGKAVLLVSLELDEVMDVPDRILVMYEGEIVGELDPKKTTQEELGLYMAGAKRDEVKA
;
A
#
# COMPACT_ATOMS: atom_id res chain seq x y z
N MET A 1 -3.35 29.10 33.39
CA MET A 1 -2.85 27.77 32.95
C MET A 1 -2.98 27.75 31.46
N GLY A 2 -1.92 27.42 30.71
CA GLY A 2 -1.97 27.31 29.26
C GLY A 2 -2.87 26.13 28.87
N SER A 3 -3.34 26.09 27.58
CA SER A 3 -4.10 24.96 27.03
C SER A 3 -3.26 23.68 27.13
N PRO A 4 -3.84 22.53 27.52
CA PRO A 4 -3.15 21.25 27.47
C PRO A 4 -2.94 20.77 26.02
N TYR A 5 -3.62 21.39 25.07
CA TYR A 5 -3.58 21.03 23.65
C TYR A 5 -2.66 21.96 22.88
N ALA A 6 -1.81 21.37 22.03
CA ALA A 6 -1.02 22.09 21.03
C ALA A 6 -1.91 22.54 19.87
N ILE A 7 -2.78 21.63 19.39
CA ILE A 7 -3.78 21.89 18.33
C ILE A 7 -5.15 21.38 18.76
N GLU A 8 -6.19 22.15 18.42
CA GLU A 8 -7.58 21.74 18.50
C GLU A 8 -8.26 22.09 17.17
N MET A 9 -8.74 21.10 16.48
CA MET A 9 -9.62 21.23 15.31
C MET A 9 -11.04 20.93 15.81
N LEU A 10 -11.90 21.94 15.87
CA LEU A 10 -13.22 21.80 16.50
C LEU A 10 -14.33 21.93 15.45
N ASN A 11 -15.14 20.89 15.33
CA ASN A 11 -16.32 20.83 14.46
C ASN A 11 -15.99 21.08 12.98
N ILE A 12 -14.87 20.58 12.50
CA ILE A 12 -14.39 20.79 11.13
C ILE A 12 -15.29 20.06 10.15
N THR A 13 -15.82 20.83 9.19
CA THR A 13 -16.58 20.28 8.04
C THR A 13 -15.90 20.71 6.75
N LYS A 14 -15.59 19.72 5.88
CA LYS A 14 -15.03 19.94 4.55
C LYS A 14 -15.86 19.22 3.50
N ARG A 15 -16.32 19.98 2.50
CA ARG A 15 -17.15 19.50 1.40
C ARG A 15 -16.40 19.62 0.06
N PHE A 16 -16.60 18.62 -0.78
CA PHE A 16 -16.24 18.65 -2.20
C PHE A 16 -17.49 18.38 -3.04
N PRO A 17 -17.51 18.69 -4.35
CA PRO A 17 -18.67 18.39 -5.19
C PRO A 17 -19.12 16.94 -5.08
N GLY A 18 -20.32 16.71 -4.54
CA GLY A 18 -20.93 15.40 -4.38
C GLY A 18 -20.50 14.58 -3.14
N ILE A 19 -19.57 15.09 -2.29
CA ILE A 19 -19.12 14.36 -1.10
C ILE A 19 -18.81 15.30 0.07
N ILE A 20 -19.14 14.86 1.29
CA ILE A 20 -18.68 15.47 2.54
C ILE A 20 -17.48 14.63 3.02
N ALA A 21 -16.27 15.17 2.85
CA ALA A 21 -15.04 14.46 3.20
C ALA A 21 -14.77 14.47 4.71
N ASN A 22 -15.14 15.54 5.40
CA ASN A 22 -15.13 15.65 6.85
C ASN A 22 -16.47 16.25 7.30
N ASP A 23 -17.14 15.61 8.24
CA ASP A 23 -18.46 15.98 8.75
C ASP A 23 -18.38 16.18 10.25
N ASN A 24 -18.29 17.46 10.68
CA ASN A 24 -18.29 17.86 12.09
C ASN A 24 -17.20 17.15 12.93
N ILE A 25 -15.95 17.11 12.45
CA ILE A 25 -14.86 16.39 13.10
C ILE A 25 -14.21 17.27 14.18
N THR A 26 -14.01 16.69 15.37
CA THR A 26 -13.18 17.29 16.42
C THR A 26 -11.96 16.42 16.67
N LEU A 27 -10.77 17.02 16.52
CA LEU A 27 -9.47 16.40 16.77
C LEU A 27 -8.66 17.30 17.70
N GLN A 28 -8.11 16.73 18.77
CA GLN A 28 -7.34 17.47 19.78
C GLN A 28 -6.01 16.78 20.05
N LEU A 29 -4.91 17.44 19.70
CA LEU A 29 -3.53 17.01 19.92
C LEU A 29 -3.00 17.63 21.22
N ARG A 30 -2.60 16.81 22.20
CA ARG A 30 -1.94 17.28 23.42
C ARG A 30 -0.49 17.67 23.15
N LYS A 31 0.09 18.48 24.03
CA LYS A 31 1.52 18.84 23.92
C LYS A 31 2.41 17.64 24.23
N GLY A 32 3.38 17.40 23.34
CA GLY A 32 4.37 16.33 23.49
C GLY A 32 3.82 14.92 23.31
N GLU A 33 2.59 14.75 22.77
CA GLU A 33 2.06 13.41 22.49
C GLU A 33 2.26 13.00 21.03
N ILE A 34 2.28 11.70 20.79
CA ILE A 34 2.11 11.10 19.47
C ILE A 34 0.65 10.66 19.36
N HIS A 35 -0.13 11.40 18.57
CA HIS A 35 -1.55 11.15 18.35
C HIS A 35 -1.77 10.53 16.99
N ALA A 36 -2.22 9.29 16.93
CA ALA A 36 -2.53 8.61 15.68
C ALA A 36 -3.92 9.02 15.15
N LEU A 37 -4.03 9.12 13.83
CA LEU A 37 -5.29 9.27 13.11
C LEU A 37 -5.51 8.05 12.22
N LEU A 38 -6.46 7.21 12.62
CA LEU A 38 -6.79 5.93 11.98
C LEU A 38 -8.10 6.03 11.19
N GLY A 39 -8.20 5.28 10.11
CA GLY A 39 -9.42 5.13 9.31
C GLY A 39 -9.14 4.48 7.97
N GLU A 40 -10.17 3.96 7.34
CA GLU A 40 -10.08 3.39 5.98
C GLU A 40 -9.64 4.42 4.94
N ASN A 41 -9.23 3.96 3.76
CA ASN A 41 -8.97 4.85 2.63
C ASN A 41 -10.27 5.60 2.25
N GLY A 42 -10.16 6.92 2.09
CA GLY A 42 -11.33 7.78 1.89
C GLY A 42 -12.12 8.14 3.16
N ALA A 43 -11.64 7.79 4.36
CA ALA A 43 -12.28 8.18 5.61
C ALA A 43 -12.13 9.68 5.95
N GLY A 44 -11.35 10.45 5.17
CA GLY A 44 -11.16 11.88 5.35
C GLY A 44 -9.90 12.28 6.12
N LYS A 45 -8.97 11.35 6.42
CA LYS A 45 -7.74 11.61 7.17
C LYS A 45 -6.85 12.68 6.54
N SER A 46 -6.37 12.41 5.32
CA SER A 46 -5.49 13.35 4.59
C SER A 46 -6.21 14.67 4.26
N THR A 47 -7.54 14.65 4.08
CA THR A 47 -8.34 15.87 3.94
C THR A 47 -8.30 16.72 5.21
N LEU A 48 -8.48 16.10 6.38
CA LEU A 48 -8.41 16.79 7.67
C LEU A 48 -7.02 17.40 7.92
N MET A 49 -5.95 16.66 7.58
CA MET A 49 -4.58 17.17 7.69
C MET A 49 -4.30 18.29 6.67
N SER A 50 -4.83 18.16 5.46
CA SER A 50 -4.75 19.23 4.44
C SER A 50 -5.46 20.51 4.88
N VAL A 51 -6.53 20.40 5.66
CA VAL A 51 -7.18 21.55 6.30
C VAL A 51 -6.25 22.16 7.38
N LEU A 52 -5.61 21.33 8.21
CA LEU A 52 -4.68 21.82 9.24
C LEU A 52 -3.42 22.45 8.62
N PHE A 53 -2.95 21.92 7.50
CA PHE A 53 -1.76 22.44 6.81
C PHE A 53 -2.08 23.61 5.84
N GLY A 54 -3.38 24.02 5.71
CA GLY A 54 -3.78 25.18 4.89
C GLY A 54 -3.95 24.91 3.41
N LEU A 55 -3.87 23.65 2.95
CA LEU A 55 -4.14 23.27 1.55
C LEU A 55 -5.62 23.36 1.21
N TYR A 56 -6.49 23.14 2.17
CA TYR A 56 -7.94 23.32 2.04
C TYR A 56 -8.48 24.21 3.14
N GLN A 57 -9.52 24.99 2.82
CA GLN A 57 -10.27 25.75 3.82
C GLN A 57 -11.51 24.96 4.21
N PRO A 58 -11.80 24.81 5.53
CA PRO A 58 -13.04 24.19 5.98
C PRO A 58 -14.22 25.14 5.75
N GLU A 59 -15.40 24.60 5.48
CA GLU A 59 -16.63 25.37 5.40
C GLU A 59 -17.18 25.72 6.78
N GLU A 60 -16.92 24.85 7.78
CA GLU A 60 -17.36 25.03 9.17
C GLU A 60 -16.27 24.58 10.13
N GLY A 61 -16.32 25.13 11.35
CA GLY A 61 -15.40 24.78 12.43
C GLY A 61 -14.32 25.82 12.65
N VAL A 62 -13.49 25.58 13.67
CA VAL A 62 -12.38 26.46 14.05
C VAL A 62 -11.14 25.65 14.39
N ILE A 63 -9.97 26.24 14.10
CA ILE A 63 -8.67 25.69 14.52
C ILE A 63 -8.11 26.58 15.61
N LYS A 64 -7.61 25.96 16.69
CA LYS A 64 -6.90 26.66 17.76
C LYS A 64 -5.50 26.08 17.90
N LYS A 65 -4.51 26.96 18.08
CA LYS A 65 -3.17 26.63 18.54
C LYS A 65 -2.98 27.19 19.95
N ASP A 66 -2.52 26.36 20.88
CA ASP A 66 -2.31 26.72 22.30
C ASP A 66 -3.55 27.40 22.94
N GLY A 67 -4.75 27.00 22.51
CA GLY A 67 -6.04 27.53 22.97
C GLY A 67 -6.49 28.83 22.29
N GLN A 68 -5.68 29.40 21.39
CA GLN A 68 -6.03 30.62 20.64
C GLN A 68 -6.52 30.25 19.24
N VAL A 69 -7.60 30.87 18.78
CA VAL A 69 -8.13 30.68 17.43
C VAL A 69 -7.11 31.22 16.42
N VAL A 70 -6.77 30.39 15.45
CA VAL A 70 -5.85 30.74 14.36
C VAL A 70 -6.54 30.56 13.00
N SER A 71 -6.11 31.35 12.02
CA SER A 71 -6.54 31.22 10.61
C SER A 71 -5.35 30.75 9.80
N ILE A 72 -5.47 29.60 9.17
CA ILE A 72 -4.43 28.98 8.33
C ILE A 72 -4.96 29.01 6.89
N LYS A 73 -4.47 29.90 6.06
CA LYS A 73 -4.97 30.12 4.69
C LYS A 73 -4.15 29.32 3.65
N ASP A 74 -2.88 29.14 3.95
CA ASP A 74 -1.94 28.42 3.11
C ASP A 74 -0.84 27.72 3.95
N PRO A 75 0.03 26.90 3.32
CA PRO A 75 1.13 26.22 4.02
C PRO A 75 2.15 27.16 4.66
N ASN A 76 2.28 28.42 4.23
CA ASN A 76 3.20 29.38 4.85
C ASN A 76 2.65 29.81 6.21
N ASP A 77 1.33 30.04 6.32
CA ASP A 77 0.69 30.31 7.59
C ASP A 77 0.88 29.12 8.57
N ALA A 78 0.74 27.88 8.10
CA ALA A 78 0.98 26.68 8.90
C ALA A 78 2.42 26.61 9.40
N ASN A 79 3.40 26.82 8.53
CA ASN A 79 4.82 26.86 8.89
C ASN A 79 5.14 28.00 9.88
N ALA A 80 4.57 29.19 9.68
CA ALA A 80 4.73 30.32 10.60
C ALA A 80 4.18 30.02 12.00
N LEU A 81 3.17 29.15 12.09
CA LEU A 81 2.63 28.63 13.35
C LEU A 81 3.41 27.41 13.88
N GLY A 82 4.51 27.04 13.26
CA GLY A 82 5.33 25.89 13.66
C GLY A 82 4.71 24.53 13.36
N ILE A 83 3.84 24.44 12.35
CA ILE A 83 3.23 23.19 11.88
C ILE A 83 3.97 22.74 10.63
N GLY A 84 4.58 21.56 10.65
CA GLY A 84 5.26 20.92 9.50
C GLY A 84 4.56 19.63 9.09
N MET A 85 4.67 19.25 7.81
CA MET A 85 4.04 18.05 7.29
C MET A 85 4.99 17.28 6.37
N VAL A 86 5.12 15.96 6.61
CA VAL A 86 5.64 14.98 5.65
C VAL A 86 4.45 14.39 4.92
N HIS A 87 4.43 14.57 3.59
CA HIS A 87 3.36 14.08 2.74
C HIS A 87 3.58 12.62 2.35
N GLN A 88 2.49 11.91 2.03
CA GLN A 88 2.51 10.55 1.52
C GLN A 88 3.37 10.40 0.25
N HIS A 89 3.35 11.40 -0.63
CA HIS A 89 4.28 11.54 -1.76
C HIS A 89 5.24 12.67 -1.46
N PHE A 90 6.52 12.38 -1.42
CA PHE A 90 7.55 13.35 -1.06
C PHE A 90 7.50 14.59 -1.95
N GLN A 91 7.63 15.75 -1.32
CA GLN A 91 7.64 17.06 -1.98
C GLN A 91 9.09 17.52 -2.16
N LEU A 92 9.90 16.67 -2.81
CA LEU A 92 11.31 16.91 -3.11
C LEU A 92 11.52 17.18 -4.60
N VAL A 93 12.46 18.04 -4.91
CA VAL A 93 12.89 18.34 -6.30
C VAL A 93 14.03 17.40 -6.63
N GLU A 94 13.80 16.47 -7.56
CA GLU A 94 14.73 15.36 -7.87
C GLU A 94 16.12 15.82 -8.30
N CYS A 95 16.21 16.86 -9.17
CA CYS A 95 17.46 17.40 -9.68
C CYS A 95 18.19 18.36 -8.70
N PHE A 96 17.70 18.53 -7.47
CA PHE A 96 18.33 19.33 -6.42
C PHE A 96 19.04 18.44 -5.42
N THR A 97 20.03 19.02 -4.72
CA THR A 97 20.70 18.33 -3.62
C THR A 97 19.79 18.21 -2.40
N VAL A 98 20.12 17.29 -1.49
CA VAL A 98 19.48 17.16 -0.17
C VAL A 98 19.46 18.51 0.55
N LEU A 99 20.60 19.22 0.60
CA LEU A 99 20.70 20.53 1.22
C LEU A 99 19.76 21.55 0.59
N ASP A 100 19.74 21.63 -0.74
CA ASP A 100 18.92 22.60 -1.46
C ASP A 100 17.40 22.33 -1.23
N ASN A 101 17.00 21.08 -1.15
CA ASN A 101 15.61 20.72 -0.80
C ASN A 101 15.25 21.11 0.65
N ILE A 102 16.16 20.92 1.61
CA ILE A 102 15.89 21.26 3.02
C ILE A 102 15.72 22.76 3.20
N ILE A 103 16.58 23.58 2.58
CA ILE A 103 16.57 25.04 2.79
C ILE A 103 15.59 25.78 1.87
N MET A 104 15.01 25.11 0.88
CA MET A 104 14.11 25.72 -0.09
C MET A 104 12.96 26.48 0.59
N GLY A 105 12.81 27.77 0.26
CA GLY A 105 11.78 28.67 0.82
C GLY A 105 12.12 29.26 2.20
N VAL A 106 13.30 28.91 2.77
CA VAL A 106 13.85 29.48 4.01
C VAL A 106 15.36 29.66 3.90
N GLU A 107 15.82 29.98 2.70
CA GLU A 107 17.24 30.09 2.38
C GLU A 107 17.91 31.18 3.22
N PRO A 108 18.98 30.85 3.98
CA PRO A 108 19.73 31.85 4.69
C PRO A 108 20.46 32.75 3.70
N THR A 109 20.21 34.05 3.76
CA THR A 109 20.82 35.04 2.86
C THR A 109 21.54 36.14 3.64
N LYS A 110 22.68 36.58 3.11
CA LYS A 110 23.42 37.72 3.62
C LYS A 110 23.80 38.65 2.47
N HIS A 111 23.36 39.91 2.55
CA HIS A 111 23.54 40.88 1.48
C HIS A 111 23.02 40.42 0.11
N GLY A 112 21.98 39.63 0.06
CA GLY A 112 21.41 39.06 -1.16
C GLY A 112 22.11 37.80 -1.69
N PHE A 113 23.13 37.30 -1.00
CA PHE A 113 23.82 36.06 -1.34
C PHE A 113 23.44 34.92 -0.41
N LEU A 114 23.19 33.76 -1.01
CA LEU A 114 22.84 32.52 -0.31
C LEU A 114 24.02 32.03 0.56
N GLN A 115 23.76 31.70 1.83
CA GLN A 115 24.74 31.22 2.82
C GLN A 115 24.62 29.71 3.03
N LYS A 116 25.00 28.91 2.00
CA LYS A 116 24.88 27.44 2.07
C LYS A 116 25.76 26.79 3.15
N ALA A 117 26.91 27.40 3.52
CA ALA A 117 27.83 26.82 4.51
C ALA A 117 27.17 26.75 5.91
N GLU A 118 26.51 27.82 6.36
CA GLU A 118 25.82 27.87 7.64
C GLU A 118 24.64 26.89 7.66
N ALA A 119 23.85 26.85 6.57
CA ALA A 119 22.76 25.90 6.43
C ALA A 119 23.25 24.44 6.49
N ARG A 120 24.37 24.15 5.82
CA ARG A 120 24.97 22.82 5.82
C ARG A 120 25.38 22.36 7.23
N GLU A 121 26.03 23.24 8.01
CA GLU A 121 26.39 22.94 9.39
C GLU A 121 25.14 22.64 10.24
N LYS A 122 24.07 23.44 10.12
CA LYS A 122 22.80 23.21 10.83
C LYS A 122 22.17 21.88 10.41
N VAL A 123 22.15 21.53 9.13
CA VAL A 123 21.60 20.27 8.62
C VAL A 123 22.39 19.08 9.15
N LEU A 124 23.74 19.13 9.11
CA LEU A 124 24.58 18.06 9.64
C LEU A 124 24.39 17.88 11.16
N ALA A 125 24.28 18.98 11.91
CA ALA A 125 24.01 18.91 13.36
C ALA A 125 22.65 18.27 13.67
N LEU A 126 21.60 18.58 12.89
CA LEU A 126 20.28 17.95 13.02
C LEU A 126 20.33 16.48 12.60
N SER A 127 21.02 16.16 11.50
CA SER A 127 21.20 14.80 11.00
C SER A 127 21.85 13.90 12.05
N GLU A 128 22.91 14.36 12.69
CA GLU A 128 23.61 13.65 13.77
C GLU A 128 22.73 13.52 15.02
N LYS A 129 22.12 14.63 15.44
CA LYS A 129 21.28 14.66 16.65
C LYS A 129 20.13 13.64 16.61
N TYR A 130 19.49 13.48 15.45
CA TYR A 130 18.30 12.63 15.32
C TYR A 130 18.59 11.29 14.63
N GLY A 131 19.84 10.99 14.29
CA GLY A 131 20.22 9.77 13.58
C GLY A 131 19.69 9.70 12.13
N LEU A 132 19.37 10.86 11.54
CA LEU A 132 18.84 10.99 10.19
C LEU A 132 19.98 11.15 9.16
N HIS A 133 20.90 10.18 9.11
CA HIS A 133 22.11 10.30 8.31
C HIS A 133 21.77 10.46 6.82
N VAL A 134 22.18 11.62 6.25
CA VAL A 134 22.05 11.94 4.82
C VAL A 134 23.35 12.65 4.36
N ASP A 135 23.67 12.52 3.08
CA ASP A 135 24.70 13.35 2.45
C ASP A 135 24.06 14.64 1.91
N PRO A 136 24.39 15.83 2.45
CA PRO A 136 23.82 17.10 2.00
C PRO A 136 24.07 17.44 0.53
N ASP A 137 25.11 16.87 -0.07
CA ASP A 137 25.53 17.15 -1.45
C ASP A 137 24.98 16.12 -2.46
N ALA A 138 24.38 15.02 -2.01
CA ALA A 138 23.76 14.03 -2.87
C ALA A 138 22.50 14.59 -3.57
N LEU A 139 22.30 14.22 -4.85
CA LEU A 139 21.06 14.53 -5.57
C LEU A 139 19.92 13.65 -5.07
N ILE A 140 18.71 14.18 -5.03
CA ILE A 140 17.53 13.43 -4.59
C ILE A 140 17.26 12.23 -5.50
N GLU A 141 17.48 12.34 -6.81
CA GLU A 141 17.31 11.24 -7.77
C GLU A 141 18.28 10.07 -7.56
N ASP A 142 19.42 10.30 -6.89
CA ASP A 142 20.47 9.29 -6.66
C ASP A 142 20.34 8.58 -5.29
N ILE A 143 19.46 9.04 -4.40
CA ILE A 143 19.31 8.50 -3.05
C ILE A 143 18.10 7.57 -2.94
N THR A 144 18.18 6.65 -1.97
CA THR A 144 17.09 5.70 -1.69
C THR A 144 15.84 6.40 -1.15
N VAL A 145 14.69 5.74 -1.26
CA VAL A 145 13.41 6.24 -0.74
C VAL A 145 13.47 6.54 0.77
N GLY A 146 14.14 5.68 1.55
CA GLY A 146 14.37 5.92 2.98
C GLY A 146 15.20 7.19 3.24
N MET A 147 16.21 7.49 2.41
CA MET A 147 16.97 8.73 2.51
C MET A 147 16.16 9.96 2.08
N GLN A 148 15.26 9.82 1.08
CA GLN A 148 14.33 10.89 0.70
C GLN A 148 13.40 11.24 1.87
N GLN A 149 12.91 10.23 2.58
CA GLN A 149 12.09 10.45 3.77
C GLN A 149 12.86 11.15 4.90
N ARG A 150 14.10 10.72 5.18
CA ARG A 150 14.96 11.41 6.16
C ARG A 150 15.18 12.88 5.78
N THR A 151 15.29 13.17 4.49
CA THR A 151 15.39 14.53 3.96
C THR A 151 14.11 15.35 4.25
N GLU A 152 12.93 14.80 4.05
CA GLU A 152 11.65 15.46 4.40
C GLU A 152 11.52 15.74 5.91
N ILE A 153 11.95 14.80 6.75
CA ILE A 153 11.96 15.00 8.20
C ILE A 153 12.94 16.11 8.59
N LEU A 154 14.15 16.10 8.03
CA LEU A 154 15.16 17.14 8.26
C LEU A 154 14.67 18.53 7.82
N LYS A 155 13.93 18.60 6.71
CA LYS A 155 13.31 19.83 6.21
C LYS A 155 12.33 20.44 7.23
N MET A 156 11.49 19.62 7.89
CA MET A 156 10.62 20.08 8.98
C MET A 156 11.43 20.52 10.21
N LEU A 157 12.46 19.75 10.59
CA LEU A 157 13.28 20.05 11.76
C LEU A 157 14.14 21.30 11.56
N TYR A 158 14.64 21.53 10.34
CA TYR A 158 15.39 22.73 9.96
C TYR A 158 14.57 24.01 10.14
N ARG A 159 13.24 23.92 9.88
CA ARG A 159 12.28 25.02 10.07
C ARG A 159 11.82 25.19 11.52
N GLU A 160 12.34 24.38 12.47
CA GLU A 160 12.05 24.43 13.90
C GLU A 160 10.56 24.18 14.23
N ASN A 161 9.84 23.45 13.38
CA ASN A 161 8.44 23.13 13.62
C ASN A 161 8.25 22.39 14.97
N GLU A 162 7.18 22.73 15.68
CA GLU A 162 6.82 22.15 16.98
C GLU A 162 5.75 21.07 16.86
N ILE A 163 4.92 21.16 15.82
CA ILE A 163 3.84 20.23 15.51
C ILE A 163 4.18 19.57 14.18
N LEU A 164 4.32 18.26 14.21
CA LEU A 164 4.78 17.47 13.08
C LEU A 164 3.66 16.54 12.60
N ILE A 165 3.30 16.63 11.33
CA ILE A 165 2.29 15.76 10.70
C ILE A 165 3.02 14.75 9.81
N PHE A 166 2.79 13.46 10.03
CA PHE A 166 3.28 12.37 9.19
C PHE A 166 2.10 11.68 8.52
N ASP A 167 1.95 11.86 7.20
CA ASP A 167 0.86 11.26 6.42
C ASP A 167 1.35 9.98 5.72
N GLU A 168 0.99 8.81 6.27
CA GLU A 168 1.36 7.47 5.81
C GLU A 168 2.87 7.31 5.51
N PRO A 169 3.76 7.66 6.44
CA PRO A 169 5.20 7.76 6.16
C PRO A 169 5.89 6.41 5.95
N THR A 170 5.22 5.30 6.20
CA THR A 170 5.79 3.94 6.19
C THR A 170 5.45 3.15 4.93
N ALA A 171 4.70 3.74 3.99
CA ALA A 171 4.15 3.03 2.83
C ALA A 171 5.21 2.39 1.90
N VAL A 172 6.44 2.91 1.90
CA VAL A 172 7.52 2.52 0.98
C VAL A 172 8.81 2.13 1.70
N LEU A 173 8.75 1.94 3.02
CA LEU A 173 9.91 1.62 3.87
C LEU A 173 10.03 0.12 4.13
N THR A 174 11.27 -0.32 4.32
CA THR A 174 11.59 -1.66 4.84
C THR A 174 11.20 -1.76 6.32
N PRO A 175 10.98 -2.98 6.88
CA PRO A 175 10.70 -3.16 8.30
C PRO A 175 11.70 -2.48 9.23
N GLN A 176 12.99 -2.55 8.91
CA GLN A 176 14.06 -1.91 9.69
C GLN A 176 13.95 -0.39 9.68
N GLU A 177 13.66 0.20 8.50
CA GLU A 177 13.46 1.65 8.38
C GLU A 177 12.19 2.13 9.08
N ILE A 178 11.15 1.27 9.17
CA ILE A 178 9.94 1.55 9.96
C ILE A 178 10.28 1.63 11.45
N ASP A 179 11.04 0.67 11.98
CA ASP A 179 11.46 0.66 13.39
C ASP A 179 12.32 1.89 13.72
N GLU A 180 13.24 2.28 12.83
CA GLU A 180 14.03 3.50 12.97
C GLU A 180 13.15 4.74 13.01
N LEU A 181 12.17 4.85 12.10
CA LEU A 181 11.23 5.97 12.08
C LEU A 181 10.39 6.05 13.36
N MET A 182 9.88 4.92 13.85
CA MET A 182 9.13 4.87 15.11
C MET A 182 9.99 5.35 16.28
N GLN A 183 11.28 4.99 16.31
CA GLN A 183 12.21 5.46 17.34
C GLN A 183 12.47 6.97 17.21
N ILE A 184 12.63 7.50 15.99
CA ILE A 184 12.79 8.94 15.74
C ILE A 184 11.57 9.71 16.25
N MET A 185 10.34 9.24 15.96
CA MET A 185 9.12 9.87 16.44
C MET A 185 9.04 9.89 17.96
N ARG A 186 9.40 8.79 18.65
CA ARG A 186 9.47 8.76 20.12
C ARG A 186 10.48 9.77 20.67
N ASN A 187 11.65 9.87 20.08
CA ASN A 187 12.70 10.81 20.49
C ASN A 187 12.22 12.26 20.33
N LEU A 188 11.56 12.58 19.20
CA LEU A 188 10.99 13.90 18.95
C LEU A 188 9.89 14.27 19.95
N ALA A 189 9.01 13.34 20.28
CA ALA A 189 7.97 13.54 21.29
C ALA A 189 8.56 13.73 22.68
N ALA A 190 9.60 12.97 23.04
CA ALA A 190 10.32 13.12 24.30
C ALA A 190 11.01 14.50 24.43
N GLU A 191 11.40 15.13 23.31
CA GLU A 191 11.90 16.52 23.26
C GLU A 191 10.77 17.57 23.30
N GLY A 192 9.50 17.15 23.41
CA GLY A 192 8.36 18.04 23.52
C GLY A 192 7.69 18.40 22.18
N LYS A 193 8.10 17.80 21.06
CA LYS A 193 7.37 17.93 19.79
C LYS A 193 6.03 17.20 19.90
N SER A 194 4.99 17.77 19.29
CA SER A 194 3.66 17.15 19.24
C SER A 194 3.45 16.56 17.84
N ILE A 195 3.06 15.29 17.77
CA ILE A 195 3.06 14.53 16.50
C ILE A 195 1.65 14.06 16.16
N LEU A 196 1.18 14.36 14.94
CA LEU A 196 0.04 13.73 14.31
C LEU A 196 0.54 12.67 13.31
N PHE A 197 0.21 11.42 13.58
CA PHE A 197 0.67 10.28 12.79
C PHE A 197 -0.51 9.60 12.11
N ILE A 198 -0.56 9.64 10.78
CA ILE A 198 -1.58 8.96 9.99
C ILE A 198 -1.04 7.65 9.52
N SER A 199 -1.70 6.57 9.88
CA SER A 199 -1.43 5.22 9.34
C SER A 199 -2.73 4.42 9.27
N HIS A 200 -2.77 3.44 8.41
CA HIS A 200 -3.79 2.40 8.38
C HIS A 200 -3.25 1.07 8.93
N LYS A 201 -1.96 1.00 9.28
CA LYS A 201 -1.30 -0.16 9.86
C LYS A 201 -1.39 -0.13 11.38
N LEU A 202 -2.22 -1.01 11.92
CA LEU A 202 -2.52 -1.05 13.36
C LEU A 202 -1.29 -1.32 14.23
N ALA A 203 -0.38 -2.20 13.76
CA ALA A 203 0.86 -2.52 14.46
C ALA A 203 1.73 -1.26 14.70
N GLU A 204 1.84 -0.39 13.70
CA GLU A 204 2.60 0.86 13.83
C GLU A 204 1.96 1.81 14.87
N ILE A 205 0.64 1.94 14.84
CA ILE A 205 -0.12 2.77 15.80
C ILE A 205 0.06 2.25 17.22
N MET A 206 -0.12 0.96 17.42
CA MET A 206 0.05 0.32 18.74
C MET A 206 1.48 0.42 19.25
N ALA A 207 2.47 0.47 18.35
CA ALA A 207 3.87 0.56 18.72
C ALA A 207 4.29 1.95 19.20
N VAL A 208 3.72 3.05 18.64
CA VAL A 208 4.29 4.39 18.83
C VAL A 208 3.32 5.42 19.41
N ALA A 209 2.00 5.30 19.17
CA ALA A 209 1.06 6.33 19.53
C ALA A 209 0.62 6.25 21.00
N ASP A 210 0.43 7.41 21.64
CA ASP A 210 -0.16 7.51 22.98
C ASP A 210 -1.69 7.40 22.91
N ARG A 211 -2.29 8.04 21.89
CA ARG A 211 -3.73 8.06 21.64
C ARG A 211 -4.01 7.87 20.17
N CYS A 212 -5.18 7.31 19.86
CA CYS A 212 -5.64 7.10 18.51
C CYS A 212 -7.07 7.62 18.33
N SER A 213 -7.26 8.54 17.37
CA SER A 213 -8.58 8.97 16.90
C SER A 213 -8.97 8.22 15.66
N VAL A 214 -10.21 7.71 15.63
CA VAL A 214 -10.71 6.91 14.50
C VAL A 214 -11.71 7.72 13.69
N LEU A 215 -11.47 7.78 12.36
CA LEU A 215 -12.41 8.33 11.38
C LEU A 215 -13.03 7.21 10.54
N ARG A 216 -14.31 7.34 10.24
CA ARG A 216 -15.03 6.42 9.35
C ARG A 216 -16.02 7.18 8.51
N LYS A 217 -15.88 7.08 7.16
CA LYS A 217 -16.78 7.73 6.18
C LYS A 217 -16.99 9.23 6.46
N GLY A 218 -15.91 9.95 6.71
CA GLY A 218 -15.92 11.39 6.99
C GLY A 218 -16.39 11.77 8.39
N LYS A 219 -16.64 10.82 9.30
CA LYS A 219 -17.12 11.09 10.65
C LYS A 219 -16.13 10.67 11.71
N TYR A 220 -16.10 11.39 12.80
CA TYR A 220 -15.35 11.04 14.01
C TYR A 220 -16.10 9.95 14.78
N ILE A 221 -15.41 8.84 15.08
CA ILE A 221 -15.95 7.69 15.80
C ILE A 221 -15.59 7.72 17.28
N GLY A 222 -14.37 8.13 17.62
CA GLY A 222 -13.88 8.22 18.98
C GLY A 222 -12.39 8.36 19.05
N THR A 223 -11.88 8.66 20.26
CA THR A 223 -10.45 8.63 20.59
C THR A 223 -10.23 7.68 21.74
N VAL A 224 -9.23 6.83 21.64
CA VAL A 224 -8.82 5.85 22.65
C VAL A 224 -7.36 6.05 23.02
N GLU A 225 -6.98 5.67 24.24
CA GLU A 225 -5.58 5.55 24.65
C GLU A 225 -5.06 4.19 24.18
N THR A 226 -3.95 4.16 23.44
CA THR A 226 -3.42 2.93 22.84
C THR A 226 -3.01 1.90 23.89
N ALA A 227 -2.57 2.35 25.05
CA ALA A 227 -2.27 1.47 26.18
C ALA A 227 -3.49 0.69 26.73
N ASN A 228 -4.71 1.15 26.44
CA ASN A 228 -5.96 0.60 26.99
C ASN A 228 -6.86 -0.03 25.91
N THR A 229 -6.37 -0.23 24.69
CA THR A 229 -7.12 -0.80 23.57
C THR A 229 -6.33 -1.91 22.88
N THR A 230 -6.97 -2.63 21.97
CA THR A 230 -6.34 -3.67 21.17
C THR A 230 -6.44 -3.34 19.67
N ALA A 231 -5.64 -4.02 18.85
CA ALA A 231 -5.69 -3.88 17.38
C ALA A 231 -7.07 -4.29 16.84
N GLU A 232 -7.71 -5.30 17.44
CA GLU A 232 -9.05 -5.76 17.08
C GLU A 232 -10.13 -4.70 17.37
N GLU A 233 -10.04 -4.03 18.53
CA GLU A 233 -10.94 -2.93 18.90
C GLU A 233 -10.80 -1.74 17.96
N LEU A 234 -9.56 -1.32 17.68
CA LEU A 234 -9.28 -0.25 16.71
C LEU A 234 -9.79 -0.61 15.31
N SER A 235 -9.58 -1.84 14.88
CA SER A 235 -10.09 -2.35 13.60
C SER A 235 -11.63 -2.34 13.57
N ALA A 236 -12.29 -2.78 14.65
CA ALA A 236 -13.74 -2.75 14.75
C ALA A 236 -14.31 -1.31 14.71
N MET A 237 -13.64 -0.34 15.35
CA MET A 237 -14.02 1.07 15.25
C MET A 237 -13.88 1.60 13.82
N MET A 238 -12.80 1.24 13.14
CA MET A 238 -12.48 1.67 11.78
C MET A 238 -13.47 1.15 10.76
N VAL A 239 -13.75 -0.16 10.77
CA VAL A 239 -14.63 -0.85 9.80
C VAL A 239 -16.11 -0.78 10.21
N GLY A 240 -16.40 -0.70 11.51
CA GLY A 240 -17.75 -0.68 12.07
C GLY A 240 -18.34 -2.06 12.35
N ARG A 241 -17.55 -3.11 12.28
CA ARG A 241 -17.83 -4.48 12.69
C ARG A 241 -16.54 -5.13 13.17
N SER A 242 -16.64 -6.23 13.89
CA SER A 242 -15.45 -7.03 14.19
C SER A 242 -14.80 -7.52 12.89
N VAL A 243 -13.47 -7.43 12.83
CA VAL A 243 -12.66 -7.90 11.71
C VAL A 243 -11.73 -8.99 12.25
N SER A 244 -11.62 -10.09 11.54
CA SER A 244 -10.64 -11.12 11.81
C SER A 244 -9.53 -11.01 10.77
N PHE A 245 -8.29 -10.81 11.24
CA PHE A 245 -7.12 -10.88 10.37
C PHE A 245 -6.76 -12.32 10.04
N HIS A 246 -7.16 -13.25 10.90
CA HIS A 246 -6.97 -14.69 10.67
C HIS A 246 -8.08 -15.21 9.76
N VAL A 247 -7.70 -15.87 8.67
CA VAL A 247 -8.64 -16.50 7.74
C VAL A 247 -8.76 -17.97 8.05
N ASP A 248 -9.98 -18.41 8.45
CA ASP A 248 -10.26 -19.82 8.65
C ASP A 248 -10.13 -20.57 7.32
N LYS A 249 -9.26 -21.55 7.29
CA LYS A 249 -9.02 -22.44 6.14
C LYS A 249 -9.46 -23.86 6.45
N LYS A 250 -10.14 -24.51 5.50
CA LYS A 250 -10.38 -25.95 5.59
C LYS A 250 -9.05 -26.72 5.56
N PRO A 251 -8.99 -27.95 6.10
CA PRO A 251 -7.84 -28.80 5.89
C PRO A 251 -7.51 -28.90 4.40
N SER A 252 -6.25 -28.72 4.02
CA SER A 252 -5.83 -28.78 2.62
C SER A 252 -5.86 -30.23 2.13
N GLU A 253 -6.59 -30.49 1.04
CA GLU A 253 -6.55 -31.74 0.29
C GLU A 253 -5.79 -31.47 -1.01
N LEU A 254 -4.48 -31.74 -1.01
CA LEU A 254 -3.63 -31.51 -2.17
C LEU A 254 -3.97 -32.46 -3.31
N GLY A 255 -4.37 -31.87 -4.44
CA GLY A 255 -4.65 -32.60 -5.67
C GLY A 255 -3.46 -32.65 -6.64
N GLU A 256 -3.77 -32.75 -7.93
CA GLU A 256 -2.80 -32.79 -9.03
C GLU A 256 -2.05 -31.46 -9.16
N VAL A 257 -0.88 -31.50 -9.80
CA VAL A 257 -0.11 -30.31 -10.16
C VAL A 257 -0.83 -29.54 -11.26
N VAL A 258 -1.19 -28.31 -10.98
CA VAL A 258 -1.83 -27.39 -11.93
C VAL A 258 -0.79 -26.52 -12.63
N LEU A 259 0.12 -25.92 -11.87
CA LEU A 259 1.23 -25.15 -12.39
C LEU A 259 2.55 -25.90 -12.17
N GLU A 260 3.33 -26.03 -13.22
CA GLU A 260 4.71 -26.52 -13.17
C GLU A 260 5.60 -25.53 -13.93
N VAL A 261 6.58 -24.99 -13.24
CA VAL A 261 7.62 -24.12 -13.78
C VAL A 261 8.94 -24.83 -13.61
N GLU A 262 9.71 -24.98 -14.68
CA GLU A 262 11.01 -25.67 -14.69
C GLU A 262 12.09 -24.74 -15.27
N GLY A 263 13.09 -24.38 -14.47
CA GLY A 263 14.27 -23.65 -14.89
C GLY A 263 14.02 -22.26 -15.48
N MET A 264 12.95 -21.58 -15.07
CA MET A 264 12.58 -20.27 -15.61
C MET A 264 13.68 -19.25 -15.38
N THR A 265 14.12 -18.61 -16.46
CA THR A 265 15.08 -17.51 -16.45
C THR A 265 14.50 -16.33 -17.20
N MET A 266 14.54 -15.13 -16.58
CA MET A 266 14.02 -13.88 -17.16
C MET A 266 15.12 -12.83 -17.21
N ALA A 267 15.19 -12.06 -18.30
CA ALA A 267 16.08 -10.93 -18.40
C ALA A 267 15.64 -9.76 -17.52
N SER A 268 16.58 -9.03 -16.95
CA SER A 268 16.30 -7.73 -16.35
C SER A 268 16.22 -6.64 -17.40
N LYS A 269 15.29 -5.68 -17.25
CA LYS A 269 15.24 -4.48 -18.08
C LYS A 269 16.18 -3.37 -17.60
N LEU A 270 16.56 -3.42 -16.34
CA LEU A 270 17.35 -2.39 -15.67
C LEU A 270 18.84 -2.74 -15.64
N HIS A 271 19.16 -4.04 -15.59
CA HIS A 271 20.54 -4.51 -15.38
C HIS A 271 20.93 -5.51 -16.48
N LYS A 272 22.26 -5.71 -16.68
CA LYS A 272 22.79 -6.71 -17.63
C LYS A 272 22.59 -8.16 -17.19
N ASN A 273 22.29 -8.38 -15.92
CA ASN A 273 22.09 -9.70 -15.34
C ASN A 273 20.61 -10.14 -15.46
N ASN A 274 20.35 -11.44 -15.39
CA ASN A 274 18.99 -11.95 -15.35
C ASN A 274 18.32 -11.57 -14.03
N ALA A 275 17.05 -11.14 -14.11
CA ALA A 275 16.24 -10.83 -12.96
C ALA A 275 15.71 -12.09 -12.26
N VAL A 276 15.45 -13.15 -13.04
CA VAL A 276 15.06 -14.50 -12.55
C VAL A 276 16.08 -15.50 -13.06
N LYS A 277 16.56 -16.38 -12.17
CA LYS A 277 17.68 -17.28 -12.44
C LYS A 277 17.29 -18.72 -12.11
N ASN A 278 16.96 -19.51 -13.14
CA ASN A 278 16.71 -20.95 -13.03
C ASN A 278 15.65 -21.33 -11.96
N VAL A 279 14.55 -20.57 -11.88
CA VAL A 279 13.50 -20.80 -10.90
C VAL A 279 12.61 -21.96 -11.32
N SER A 280 12.40 -22.88 -10.35
CA SER A 280 11.50 -24.03 -10.50
C SER A 280 10.52 -24.07 -9.34
N LEU A 281 9.23 -24.24 -9.64
CA LEU A 281 8.19 -24.40 -8.62
C LEU A 281 6.98 -25.16 -9.18
N LYS A 282 6.17 -25.70 -8.25
CA LYS A 282 4.90 -26.36 -8.57
C LYS A 282 3.81 -25.85 -7.64
N VAL A 283 2.59 -25.68 -8.18
CA VAL A 283 1.38 -25.38 -7.41
C VAL A 283 0.34 -26.44 -7.70
N ARG A 284 -0.27 -26.99 -6.64
CA ARG A 284 -1.25 -28.06 -6.73
C ARG A 284 -2.69 -27.54 -6.58
N ARG A 285 -3.65 -28.35 -6.98
CA ARG A 285 -5.07 -28.09 -6.64
C ARG A 285 -5.25 -28.05 -5.13
N GLY A 286 -6.08 -27.13 -4.67
CA GLY A 286 -6.34 -26.97 -3.23
C GLY A 286 -5.15 -26.41 -2.44
N GLU A 287 -4.22 -25.72 -3.11
CA GLU A 287 -3.02 -25.14 -2.51
C GLU A 287 -2.90 -23.64 -2.80
N ILE A 288 -2.56 -22.85 -1.78
CA ILE A 288 -2.04 -21.49 -1.93
C ILE A 288 -0.53 -21.56 -1.70
N VAL A 289 0.25 -21.30 -2.75
CA VAL A 289 1.70 -21.10 -2.65
C VAL A 289 2.00 -19.62 -2.70
N CYS A 290 2.72 -19.10 -1.70
CA CYS A 290 3.19 -17.73 -1.72
C CYS A 290 4.62 -17.65 -2.21
N LEU A 291 4.88 -16.74 -3.17
CA LEU A 291 6.22 -16.30 -3.55
C LEU A 291 6.51 -15.00 -2.81
N ALA A 292 7.22 -15.10 -1.69
CA ALA A 292 7.60 -14.00 -0.83
C ALA A 292 8.97 -13.42 -1.22
N GLY A 293 9.25 -12.18 -0.79
CA GLY A 293 10.55 -11.53 -1.00
C GLY A 293 10.43 -10.02 -0.81
N ILE A 294 11.53 -9.30 -0.96
CA ILE A 294 11.57 -7.83 -0.97
C ILE A 294 11.39 -7.35 -2.40
N ASP A 295 10.83 -6.16 -2.58
CA ASP A 295 10.65 -5.54 -3.91
C ASP A 295 11.98 -5.48 -4.69
N GLY A 296 11.91 -5.78 -6.00
CA GLY A 296 13.08 -5.81 -6.87
C GLY A 296 13.86 -7.14 -6.91
N ASN A 297 13.43 -8.18 -6.19
CA ASN A 297 14.09 -9.48 -6.17
C ASN A 297 13.71 -10.41 -7.34
N GLY A 298 12.93 -9.93 -8.33
CA GLY A 298 12.60 -10.68 -9.54
C GLY A 298 11.17 -11.25 -9.59
N GLN A 299 10.34 -11.02 -8.56
CA GLN A 299 8.96 -11.50 -8.52
C GLN A 299 8.12 -10.97 -9.68
N THR A 300 8.26 -9.68 -10.00
CA THR A 300 7.53 -9.03 -11.10
C THR A 300 7.91 -9.63 -12.44
N GLU A 301 9.22 -9.83 -12.71
CA GLU A 301 9.70 -10.45 -13.92
C GLU A 301 9.27 -11.93 -14.03
N PHE A 302 9.29 -12.65 -12.90
CA PHE A 302 8.77 -14.02 -12.85
C PHE A 302 7.29 -14.06 -13.26
N VAL A 303 6.45 -13.19 -12.71
CA VAL A 303 5.03 -13.10 -13.08
C VAL A 303 4.85 -12.70 -14.54
N TYR A 304 5.65 -11.79 -15.08
CA TYR A 304 5.56 -11.40 -16.50
C TYR A 304 5.89 -12.57 -17.43
N GLY A 305 6.90 -13.39 -17.10
CA GLY A 305 7.19 -14.62 -17.82
C GLY A 305 6.06 -15.64 -17.69
N LEU A 306 5.55 -15.86 -16.47
CA LEU A 306 4.47 -16.79 -16.20
C LEU A 306 3.17 -16.43 -16.93
N THR A 307 2.82 -15.16 -16.99
CA THR A 307 1.59 -14.68 -17.63
C THR A 307 1.73 -14.42 -19.13
N GLY A 308 2.97 -14.44 -19.64
CA GLY A 308 3.27 -14.21 -21.07
C GLY A 308 3.31 -12.73 -21.46
N LEU A 309 3.45 -11.84 -20.49
CA LEU A 309 3.69 -10.41 -20.73
C LEU A 309 5.10 -10.16 -21.27
N GLU A 310 6.06 -11.00 -20.87
CA GLU A 310 7.45 -10.96 -21.32
C GLU A 310 7.91 -12.38 -21.73
N PRO A 311 8.79 -12.52 -22.74
CA PRO A 311 9.32 -13.82 -23.14
C PRO A 311 10.35 -14.35 -22.13
N LEU A 312 10.40 -15.67 -21.95
CA LEU A 312 11.43 -16.35 -21.17
C LEU A 312 12.77 -16.33 -21.92
N VAL A 313 13.87 -16.22 -21.18
CA VAL A 313 15.23 -16.48 -21.70
C VAL A 313 15.44 -18.00 -21.82
N SER A 314 15.01 -18.77 -20.81
CA SER A 314 15.04 -20.23 -20.80
C SER A 314 14.04 -20.78 -19.78
N GLY A 315 13.85 -22.11 -19.83
CA GLY A 315 12.92 -22.82 -18.97
C GLY A 315 11.60 -23.14 -19.65
N SER A 316 10.68 -23.73 -18.89
CA SER A 316 9.36 -24.11 -19.38
C SER A 316 8.27 -23.86 -18.36
N VAL A 317 7.05 -23.65 -18.86
CA VAL A 317 5.84 -23.45 -18.05
C VAL A 317 4.75 -24.39 -18.54
N LYS A 318 4.18 -25.20 -17.63
CA LYS A 318 3.05 -26.07 -17.92
C LYS A 318 1.85 -25.70 -17.06
N LEU A 319 0.67 -25.66 -17.65
CA LEU A 319 -0.62 -25.47 -16.99
C LEU A 319 -1.47 -26.73 -17.21
N CYS A 320 -1.89 -27.40 -16.13
CA CYS A 320 -2.61 -28.67 -16.18
C CYS A 320 -1.93 -29.69 -17.13
N GLY A 321 -0.61 -29.81 -17.04
CA GLY A 321 0.23 -30.69 -17.86
C GLY A 321 0.45 -30.26 -19.32
N LYS A 322 -0.17 -29.15 -19.76
CA LYS A 322 0.01 -28.61 -21.12
C LYS A 322 1.09 -27.55 -21.15
N ASP A 323 2.02 -27.62 -22.07
CA ASP A 323 3.05 -26.60 -22.26
C ASP A 323 2.42 -25.27 -22.73
N ILE A 324 2.67 -24.21 -22.00
CA ILE A 324 2.22 -22.85 -22.29
C ILE A 324 3.39 -21.87 -22.41
N THR A 325 4.62 -22.36 -22.47
CA THR A 325 5.85 -21.54 -22.47
C THR A 325 5.80 -20.41 -23.49
N HIS A 326 5.37 -20.71 -24.72
CA HIS A 326 5.25 -19.72 -25.78
C HIS A 326 3.80 -19.36 -26.14
N ALA A 327 2.83 -19.79 -25.33
CA ALA A 327 1.42 -19.48 -25.57
C ALA A 327 1.16 -17.98 -25.35
N PRO A 328 0.39 -17.31 -26.23
CA PRO A 328 0.00 -15.92 -26.04
C PRO A 328 -0.96 -15.76 -24.85
N ILE A 329 -1.03 -14.55 -24.28
CA ILE A 329 -1.80 -14.21 -23.07
C ILE A 329 -3.24 -14.73 -23.14
N ARG A 330 -3.95 -14.48 -24.28
CA ARG A 330 -5.33 -14.95 -24.46
C ARG A 330 -5.44 -16.47 -24.36
N GLN A 331 -4.50 -17.22 -24.92
CA GLN A 331 -4.52 -18.67 -24.87
C GLN A 331 -4.30 -19.18 -23.43
N ARG A 332 -3.39 -18.56 -22.67
CA ARG A 332 -3.19 -18.87 -21.23
C ARG A 332 -4.48 -18.63 -20.43
N SER A 333 -5.15 -17.50 -20.67
CA SER A 333 -6.43 -17.17 -20.03
C SER A 333 -7.54 -18.20 -20.38
N VAL A 334 -7.70 -18.55 -21.64
CA VAL A 334 -8.69 -19.55 -22.10
C VAL A 334 -8.38 -20.96 -21.56
N MET A 335 -7.10 -21.26 -21.30
CA MET A 335 -6.69 -22.54 -20.69
C MET A 335 -6.87 -22.57 -19.17
N GLY A 336 -7.41 -21.53 -18.58
CA GLY A 336 -7.77 -21.48 -17.14
C GLY A 336 -6.76 -20.74 -16.26
N MET A 337 -5.94 -19.84 -16.79
CA MET A 337 -5.11 -18.93 -15.98
C MET A 337 -5.84 -17.60 -15.78
N SER A 338 -6.01 -17.18 -14.55
CA SER A 338 -6.43 -15.83 -14.17
C SER A 338 -5.31 -15.07 -13.49
N HIS A 339 -5.30 -13.75 -13.64
CA HIS A 339 -4.23 -12.90 -13.10
C HIS A 339 -4.78 -11.62 -12.49
N ILE A 340 -4.61 -11.48 -11.18
CA ILE A 340 -4.81 -10.24 -10.43
C ILE A 340 -3.45 -9.52 -10.41
N PRO A 341 -3.29 -8.42 -11.16
CA PRO A 341 -1.98 -7.78 -11.32
C PRO A 341 -1.62 -6.91 -10.12
N GLU A 342 -0.32 -6.70 -9.92
CA GLU A 342 0.24 -5.80 -8.90
C GLU A 342 -0.27 -4.36 -9.07
N ASP A 343 -0.16 -3.82 -10.28
CA ASP A 343 -0.64 -2.47 -10.60
C ASP A 343 -2.00 -2.53 -11.29
N ARG A 344 -3.04 -2.19 -10.50
CA ARG A 344 -4.43 -2.18 -10.95
C ARG A 344 -4.72 -1.15 -12.03
N HIS A 345 -3.95 -0.05 -12.10
CA HIS A 345 -4.13 1.02 -13.07
C HIS A 345 -3.42 0.75 -14.39
N LYS A 346 -2.25 0.12 -14.32
CA LYS A 346 -1.44 -0.19 -15.51
C LYS A 346 -1.89 -1.47 -16.22
N HIS A 347 -2.26 -2.49 -15.44
CA HIS A 347 -2.54 -3.83 -15.96
C HIS A 347 -3.91 -4.40 -15.58
N GLY A 348 -4.58 -3.79 -14.58
CA GLY A 348 -5.84 -4.31 -14.05
C GLY A 348 -7.08 -3.78 -14.75
N LEU A 349 -7.19 -2.47 -14.89
CA LEU A 349 -8.38 -1.77 -15.40
C LEU A 349 -8.01 -0.76 -16.49
N VAL A 350 -8.93 -0.56 -17.44
CA VAL A 350 -8.93 0.62 -18.30
C VAL A 350 -9.71 1.71 -17.58
N LEU A 351 -9.01 2.67 -16.97
CA LEU A 351 -9.59 3.63 -16.02
C LEU A 351 -10.71 4.49 -16.61
N ASP A 352 -10.65 4.81 -17.90
CA ASP A 352 -11.64 5.66 -18.58
C ASP A 352 -12.81 4.85 -19.16
N TYR A 353 -12.81 3.52 -18.99
CA TYR A 353 -13.93 2.66 -19.36
C TYR A 353 -14.93 2.51 -18.22
N SER A 354 -16.17 2.16 -18.58
CA SER A 354 -17.19 1.79 -17.62
C SER A 354 -16.82 0.51 -16.86
N LEU A 355 -17.43 0.29 -15.72
CA LEU A 355 -17.24 -0.94 -14.94
C LEU A 355 -17.70 -2.16 -15.76
N GLU A 356 -18.82 -2.08 -16.49
CA GLU A 356 -19.29 -3.16 -17.35
C GLU A 356 -18.34 -3.54 -18.47
N ASP A 357 -17.68 -2.54 -19.10
CA ASP A 357 -16.69 -2.80 -20.14
C ASP A 357 -15.41 -3.43 -19.54
N ASN A 358 -15.01 -3.01 -18.34
CA ASN A 358 -13.89 -3.61 -17.62
C ASN A 358 -14.18 -5.07 -17.18
N MET A 359 -15.42 -5.39 -16.80
CA MET A 359 -15.79 -6.76 -16.38
C MET A 359 -15.65 -7.78 -17.53
N VAL A 360 -15.92 -7.38 -18.78
CA VAL A 360 -15.81 -8.28 -19.95
C VAL A 360 -14.53 -8.11 -20.74
N LEU A 361 -13.59 -7.27 -20.30
CA LEU A 361 -12.39 -6.89 -21.06
C LEU A 361 -11.58 -8.08 -21.61
N GLN A 362 -11.53 -9.18 -20.88
CA GLN A 362 -10.79 -10.39 -21.26
C GLN A 362 -11.69 -11.47 -21.91
N ARG A 363 -13.02 -11.28 -21.94
CA ARG A 363 -14.01 -12.24 -22.41
C ARG A 363 -14.90 -11.70 -23.53
N TYR A 364 -14.72 -10.46 -23.95
CA TYR A 364 -15.58 -9.79 -24.92
C TYR A 364 -15.80 -10.59 -26.22
N PHE A 365 -14.87 -11.46 -26.59
CA PHE A 365 -14.93 -12.31 -27.79
C PHE A 365 -15.80 -13.57 -27.61
N GLU A 366 -16.25 -13.87 -26.40
CA GLU A 366 -17.10 -15.04 -26.15
C GLU A 366 -18.50 -14.85 -26.75
N PRO A 367 -19.14 -15.97 -27.21
CA PRO A 367 -20.47 -15.91 -27.84
C PRO A 367 -21.56 -15.26 -26.96
N GLU A 368 -21.38 -15.25 -25.65
CA GLU A 368 -22.26 -14.58 -24.71
C GLU A 368 -22.24 -13.06 -24.90
N PHE A 369 -21.05 -12.46 -25.14
CA PHE A 369 -20.84 -11.02 -25.20
C PHE A 369 -20.70 -10.47 -26.61
N THR A 370 -20.45 -11.31 -27.60
CA THR A 370 -20.29 -10.90 -29.00
C THR A 370 -21.18 -11.76 -29.91
N ASP A 371 -21.84 -11.16 -30.89
CA ASP A 371 -22.61 -11.88 -31.88
C ASP A 371 -21.70 -12.43 -33.02
N LYS A 372 -22.31 -13.20 -33.95
CA LYS A 372 -21.60 -13.80 -35.08
C LYS A 372 -21.01 -12.77 -36.06
N ALA A 373 -21.51 -11.55 -36.05
CA ALA A 373 -21.05 -10.44 -36.87
C ALA A 373 -19.94 -9.60 -36.20
N GLY A 374 -19.60 -9.92 -34.95
CA GLY A 374 -18.57 -9.22 -34.18
C GLY A 374 -19.08 -8.03 -33.38
N PHE A 375 -20.40 -7.80 -33.29
CA PHE A 375 -20.95 -6.71 -32.50
C PHE A 375 -21.16 -7.14 -31.05
N LEU A 376 -20.81 -6.22 -30.11
CA LEU A 376 -20.99 -6.44 -28.68
C LEU A 376 -22.47 -6.47 -28.26
N ARG A 377 -22.85 -7.47 -27.50
CA ARG A 377 -24.19 -7.64 -26.94
C ARG A 377 -24.33 -6.83 -25.64
N ARG A 378 -24.49 -5.52 -25.76
CA ARG A 378 -24.49 -4.57 -24.63
C ARG A 378 -25.45 -4.96 -23.49
N ARG A 379 -26.61 -5.53 -23.80
CA ARG A 379 -27.56 -5.99 -22.79
C ARG A 379 -26.97 -7.12 -21.95
N ASN A 380 -26.35 -8.11 -22.58
CA ASN A 380 -25.74 -9.24 -21.87
C ASN A 380 -24.58 -8.77 -21.01
N ILE A 381 -23.72 -7.88 -21.54
CA ILE A 381 -22.61 -7.27 -20.80
C ILE A 381 -23.13 -6.55 -19.55
N ARG A 382 -24.20 -5.77 -19.67
CA ARG A 382 -24.82 -5.07 -18.56
C ARG A 382 -25.31 -6.04 -17.48
N THR A 383 -26.09 -7.04 -17.86
CA THR A 383 -26.64 -8.05 -16.92
C THR A 383 -25.51 -8.83 -16.23
N TYR A 384 -24.48 -9.18 -16.97
CA TYR A 384 -23.29 -9.85 -16.43
C TYR A 384 -22.56 -8.96 -15.40
N ALA A 385 -22.34 -7.68 -15.71
CA ALA A 385 -21.71 -6.75 -14.79
C ALA A 385 -22.56 -6.51 -13.53
N GLU A 386 -23.90 -6.41 -13.66
CA GLU A 386 -24.83 -6.30 -12.52
C GLU A 386 -24.71 -7.52 -11.58
N LYS A 387 -24.66 -8.74 -12.15
CA LYS A 387 -24.42 -9.96 -11.39
C LYS A 387 -23.13 -9.91 -10.60
N LEU A 388 -22.01 -9.51 -11.22
CA LEU A 388 -20.71 -9.46 -10.55
C LEU A 388 -20.66 -8.36 -9.48
N ILE A 389 -21.26 -7.20 -9.74
CA ILE A 389 -21.35 -6.10 -8.78
C ILE A 389 -22.04 -6.57 -7.49
N ASP A 390 -23.16 -7.25 -7.62
CA ASP A 390 -23.93 -7.80 -6.48
C ASP A 390 -23.17 -8.92 -5.76
N GLN A 391 -22.68 -9.91 -6.52
CA GLN A 391 -22.04 -11.10 -5.96
C GLN A 391 -20.75 -10.77 -5.18
N TYR A 392 -19.98 -9.78 -5.65
CA TYR A 392 -18.69 -9.43 -5.08
C TYR A 392 -18.70 -8.11 -4.28
N ASP A 393 -19.88 -7.58 -3.96
CA ASP A 393 -20.04 -6.32 -3.19
C ASP A 393 -19.17 -5.19 -3.76
N VAL A 394 -19.21 -4.99 -5.08
CA VAL A 394 -18.48 -3.89 -5.73
C VAL A 394 -19.31 -2.62 -5.64
N ARG A 395 -18.88 -1.68 -4.82
CA ARG A 395 -19.59 -0.41 -4.65
C ARG A 395 -19.22 0.57 -5.75
N SER A 396 -20.20 1.01 -6.49
CA SER A 396 -20.07 1.96 -7.61
C SER A 396 -21.18 2.99 -7.57
N GLY A 397 -20.88 4.25 -7.93
CA GLY A 397 -21.83 5.36 -7.79
C GLY A 397 -23.03 5.29 -8.75
N GLN A 398 -22.82 4.69 -9.93
CA GLN A 398 -23.83 4.59 -11.01
C GLN A 398 -24.01 3.13 -11.50
N GLY A 399 -23.68 2.13 -10.66
CA GLY A 399 -23.73 0.73 -11.06
C GLY A 399 -22.75 0.41 -12.20
N PRO A 400 -23.17 -0.44 -13.17
CA PRO A 400 -22.31 -0.90 -14.27
C PRO A 400 -21.71 0.20 -15.15
N ILE A 401 -22.36 1.35 -15.26
CA ILE A 401 -21.88 2.48 -16.10
C ILE A 401 -20.87 3.39 -15.40
N THR A 402 -20.57 3.12 -14.12
CA THR A 402 -19.57 3.89 -13.38
C THR A 402 -18.21 3.82 -14.08
N ILE A 403 -17.59 4.98 -14.33
CA ILE A 403 -16.23 5.04 -14.87
C ILE A 403 -15.24 4.56 -13.81
N ALA A 404 -14.38 3.60 -14.16
CA ALA A 404 -13.50 2.93 -13.22
C ALA A 404 -12.58 3.89 -12.43
N ARG A 405 -12.12 4.97 -13.06
CA ARG A 405 -11.31 6.03 -12.43
C ARG A 405 -11.98 6.69 -11.22
N SER A 406 -13.31 6.77 -11.21
CA SER A 406 -14.06 7.42 -10.13
C SER A 406 -14.30 6.53 -8.91
N MET A 407 -13.89 5.25 -8.97
CA MET A 407 -14.07 4.29 -7.89
C MET A 407 -12.91 4.35 -6.89
N SER A 408 -13.16 4.01 -5.63
CA SER A 408 -12.09 3.84 -4.64
C SER A 408 -11.21 2.64 -4.99
N GLY A 409 -9.93 2.68 -4.55
CA GLY A 409 -8.96 1.60 -4.80
C GLY A 409 -9.46 0.21 -4.36
N GLY A 410 -10.13 0.12 -3.20
CA GLY A 410 -10.72 -1.13 -2.73
C GLY A 410 -11.82 -1.67 -3.67
N ASN A 411 -12.68 -0.80 -4.20
CA ASN A 411 -13.72 -1.22 -5.15
C ASN A 411 -13.16 -1.53 -6.54
N GLN A 412 -12.13 -0.83 -6.99
CA GLN A 412 -11.38 -1.19 -8.20
C GLN A 412 -10.78 -2.58 -8.07
N GLN A 413 -10.17 -2.89 -6.93
CA GLN A 413 -9.59 -4.21 -6.67
C GLN A 413 -10.66 -5.30 -6.59
N LYS A 414 -11.80 -5.06 -5.90
CA LYS A 414 -12.94 -5.98 -5.89
C LYS A 414 -13.45 -6.27 -7.31
N ALA A 415 -13.48 -5.26 -8.19
CA ALA A 415 -13.89 -5.44 -9.59
C ALA A 415 -12.91 -6.35 -10.35
N ILE A 416 -11.60 -6.18 -10.15
CA ILE A 416 -10.58 -7.06 -10.75
C ILE A 416 -10.75 -8.48 -10.22
N VAL A 417 -10.83 -8.65 -8.89
CA VAL A 417 -11.02 -9.97 -8.24
C VAL A 417 -12.29 -10.65 -8.75
N ALA A 418 -13.42 -9.93 -8.83
CA ALA A 418 -14.67 -10.45 -9.36
C ALA A 418 -14.51 -10.97 -10.79
N ARG A 419 -13.91 -10.18 -11.69
CA ARG A 419 -13.63 -10.54 -13.07
C ARG A 419 -12.75 -11.78 -13.19
N GLU A 420 -11.68 -11.85 -12.39
CA GLU A 420 -10.70 -12.93 -12.48
C GLU A 420 -11.22 -14.25 -11.88
N ILE A 421 -12.00 -14.19 -10.82
CA ILE A 421 -12.57 -15.38 -10.16
C ILE A 421 -13.80 -15.92 -10.92
N ASP A 422 -14.70 -15.06 -11.44
CA ASP A 422 -15.89 -15.53 -12.18
C ASP A 422 -15.57 -16.26 -13.50
N LYS A 423 -14.31 -16.20 -13.96
CA LYS A 423 -13.82 -17.03 -15.06
C LYS A 423 -13.67 -18.50 -14.70
N ASP A 424 -13.82 -18.85 -13.43
CA ASP A 424 -13.61 -20.20 -12.89
C ASP A 424 -12.23 -20.78 -13.23
N PRO A 425 -11.13 -20.11 -12.83
CA PRO A 425 -9.78 -20.49 -13.26
C PRO A 425 -9.31 -21.80 -12.62
N GLU A 426 -8.42 -22.52 -13.33
CA GLU A 426 -7.64 -23.62 -12.77
C GLU A 426 -6.48 -23.09 -11.90
N LEU A 427 -5.88 -21.97 -12.33
CA LEU A 427 -4.80 -21.25 -11.64
C LEU A 427 -5.16 -19.77 -11.48
N LEU A 428 -5.20 -19.30 -10.25
CA LEU A 428 -5.28 -17.88 -9.92
C LEU A 428 -3.91 -17.36 -9.53
N VAL A 429 -3.32 -16.45 -10.32
CA VAL A 429 -2.10 -15.74 -9.98
C VAL A 429 -2.49 -14.39 -9.37
N ALA A 430 -2.24 -14.20 -8.07
CA ALA A 430 -2.58 -12.99 -7.33
C ALA A 430 -1.30 -12.27 -6.90
N VAL A 431 -1.04 -11.09 -7.48
CA VAL A 431 0.19 -10.34 -7.22
C VAL A 431 -0.12 -9.10 -6.39
N GLN A 432 0.41 -9.06 -5.17
CA GLN A 432 0.16 -8.00 -4.20
C GLN A 432 -1.32 -7.57 -4.14
N PRO A 433 -2.25 -8.54 -4.00
CA PRO A 433 -3.68 -8.29 -4.21
C PRO A 433 -4.27 -7.33 -3.19
N THR A 434 -3.61 -7.10 -2.07
CA THR A 434 -4.05 -6.27 -0.94
C THR A 434 -3.30 -4.94 -0.83
N ARG A 435 -2.29 -4.71 -1.68
CA ARG A 435 -1.44 -3.51 -1.62
C ARG A 435 -2.24 -2.20 -1.66
N GLY A 436 -2.04 -1.37 -0.62
CA GLY A 436 -2.66 -0.05 -0.51
C GLY A 436 -4.19 -0.09 -0.33
N LEU A 437 -4.71 -1.18 0.23
CA LEU A 437 -6.13 -1.33 0.56
C LEU A 437 -6.38 -1.10 2.05
N ASP A 438 -7.64 -0.83 2.37
CA ASP A 438 -8.10 -0.80 3.74
C ASP A 438 -8.32 -2.22 4.31
N VAL A 439 -8.36 -2.32 5.64
CA VAL A 439 -8.48 -3.61 6.35
C VAL A 439 -9.71 -4.41 5.92
N GLY A 440 -10.84 -3.74 5.68
CA GLY A 440 -12.06 -4.42 5.23
C GLY A 440 -11.94 -5.02 3.83
N ALA A 441 -11.21 -4.34 2.93
CA ALA A 441 -10.92 -4.86 1.59
C ALA A 441 -9.87 -5.98 1.64
N ILE A 442 -8.85 -5.88 2.51
CA ILE A 442 -7.84 -6.92 2.74
C ILE A 442 -8.53 -8.23 3.19
N GLU A 443 -9.33 -8.16 4.27
CA GLU A 443 -10.08 -9.32 4.77
C GLU A 443 -10.94 -9.97 3.68
N TYR A 444 -11.64 -9.14 2.89
CA TYR A 444 -12.47 -9.62 1.80
C TYR A 444 -11.65 -10.40 0.76
N ILE A 445 -10.50 -9.85 0.32
CA ILE A 445 -9.65 -10.48 -0.69
C ILE A 445 -9.04 -11.78 -0.18
N HIS A 446 -8.53 -11.79 1.06
CA HIS A 446 -8.01 -13.02 1.67
C HIS A 446 -9.07 -14.13 1.68
N ARG A 447 -10.32 -13.80 2.05
CA ARG A 447 -11.43 -14.77 2.00
C ARG A 447 -11.69 -15.28 0.58
N GLN A 448 -11.58 -14.44 -0.44
CA GLN A 448 -11.75 -14.87 -1.84
C GLN A 448 -10.63 -15.81 -2.28
N LEU A 449 -9.37 -15.52 -1.95
CA LEU A 449 -8.24 -16.41 -2.26
C LEU A 449 -8.37 -17.77 -1.58
N VAL A 450 -8.74 -17.76 -0.28
CA VAL A 450 -8.97 -19.00 0.47
C VAL A 450 -10.18 -19.78 -0.05
N ALA A 451 -11.25 -19.10 -0.45
CA ALA A 451 -12.41 -19.75 -1.06
C ALA A 451 -12.02 -20.46 -2.37
N GLN A 452 -11.22 -19.83 -3.23
CA GLN A 452 -10.73 -20.48 -4.46
C GLN A 452 -9.91 -21.74 -4.15
N ARG A 453 -9.01 -21.66 -3.17
CA ARG A 453 -8.23 -22.80 -2.69
C ARG A 453 -9.15 -23.93 -2.14
N ASP A 454 -10.15 -23.57 -1.32
CA ASP A 454 -11.10 -24.51 -0.70
C ASP A 454 -12.05 -25.16 -1.69
N GLU A 455 -12.28 -24.52 -2.85
CA GLU A 455 -12.97 -25.05 -4.04
C GLU A 455 -12.08 -25.97 -4.90
N GLY A 456 -10.81 -26.20 -4.50
CA GLY A 456 -9.88 -27.07 -5.21
C GLY A 456 -9.12 -26.40 -6.35
N LYS A 457 -9.09 -25.06 -6.40
CA LYS A 457 -8.27 -24.32 -7.38
C LYS A 457 -6.85 -24.19 -6.88
N ALA A 458 -5.91 -23.95 -7.80
CA ALA A 458 -4.54 -23.60 -7.47
C ALA A 458 -4.39 -22.08 -7.37
N VAL A 459 -3.71 -21.59 -6.33
CA VAL A 459 -3.47 -20.15 -6.14
C VAL A 459 -1.97 -19.92 -5.99
N LEU A 460 -1.41 -19.07 -6.85
CA LEU A 460 -0.07 -18.51 -6.68
C LEU A 460 -0.21 -17.08 -6.18
N LEU A 461 0.08 -16.86 -4.91
CA LEU A 461 0.13 -15.56 -4.26
C LEU A 461 1.55 -15.01 -4.39
N VAL A 462 1.70 -13.75 -4.80
CA VAL A 462 2.97 -13.01 -4.70
C VAL A 462 2.72 -11.86 -3.75
N SER A 463 3.41 -11.83 -2.62
CA SER A 463 3.22 -10.82 -1.59
C SER A 463 4.52 -10.38 -0.95
N LEU A 464 4.57 -9.11 -0.57
CA LEU A 464 5.66 -8.48 0.19
C LEU A 464 5.22 -8.18 1.63
N GLU A 465 3.92 -8.31 1.94
CA GLU A 465 3.34 -8.02 3.25
C GLU A 465 3.49 -9.25 4.16
N LEU A 466 4.30 -9.11 5.24
CA LEU A 466 4.62 -10.23 6.14
C LEU A 466 3.39 -10.92 6.72
N ASP A 467 2.37 -10.16 7.12
CA ASP A 467 1.14 -10.72 7.70
C ASP A 467 0.39 -11.57 6.66
N GLU A 468 0.28 -11.10 5.40
CA GLU A 468 -0.34 -11.86 4.31
C GLU A 468 0.45 -13.14 4.00
N VAL A 469 1.78 -13.04 3.96
CA VAL A 469 2.69 -14.17 3.73
C VAL A 469 2.59 -15.24 4.82
N MET A 470 2.34 -14.84 6.07
CA MET A 470 2.25 -15.79 7.19
C MET A 470 0.84 -16.41 7.34
N ASP A 471 -0.23 -15.68 7.01
CA ASP A 471 -1.59 -16.12 7.33
C ASP A 471 -2.30 -16.82 6.16
N VAL A 472 -2.07 -16.38 4.91
CA VAL A 472 -2.89 -16.81 3.76
C VAL A 472 -2.39 -18.11 3.12
N PRO A 473 -1.09 -18.33 2.85
CA PRO A 473 -0.62 -19.48 2.09
C PRO A 473 -0.60 -20.79 2.91
N ASP A 474 -0.50 -21.89 2.18
CA ASP A 474 -0.22 -23.22 2.74
C ASP A 474 1.29 -23.51 2.74
N ARG A 475 2.03 -22.84 1.81
CA ARG A 475 3.48 -22.97 1.62
C ARG A 475 4.07 -21.66 1.13
N ILE A 476 5.26 -21.32 1.63
CA ILE A 476 5.98 -20.10 1.27
C ILE A 476 7.25 -20.48 0.52
N LEU A 477 7.45 -19.89 -0.65
CA LEU A 477 8.72 -19.88 -1.38
C LEU A 477 9.31 -18.48 -1.25
N VAL A 478 10.57 -18.37 -0.84
CA VAL A 478 11.22 -17.06 -0.68
C VAL A 478 12.14 -16.81 -1.86
N MET A 479 11.95 -15.69 -2.53
CA MET A 479 12.79 -15.23 -3.64
C MET A 479 13.76 -14.15 -3.17
N TYR A 480 15.04 -14.34 -3.48
CA TYR A 480 16.10 -13.35 -3.25
C TYR A 480 17.05 -13.32 -4.44
N GLU A 481 17.34 -12.13 -4.97
CA GLU A 481 18.19 -11.91 -6.15
C GLU A 481 17.88 -12.82 -7.35
N GLY A 482 16.60 -13.09 -7.59
CA GLY A 482 16.10 -13.88 -8.71
C GLY A 482 16.15 -15.41 -8.52
N GLU A 483 16.48 -15.89 -7.33
CA GLU A 483 16.54 -17.30 -6.99
C GLU A 483 15.56 -17.66 -5.87
N ILE A 484 15.03 -18.89 -5.85
CA ILE A 484 14.33 -19.41 -4.67
C ILE A 484 15.37 -19.83 -3.65
N VAL A 485 15.39 -19.15 -2.50
CA VAL A 485 16.38 -19.35 -1.43
C VAL A 485 15.85 -20.16 -0.24
N GLY A 486 14.55 -20.41 -0.19
CA GLY A 486 13.94 -21.21 0.87
C GLY A 486 12.51 -21.63 0.54
N GLU A 487 12.10 -22.77 1.11
CA GLU A 487 10.73 -23.28 1.11
C GLU A 487 10.29 -23.50 2.55
N LEU A 488 9.26 -22.76 2.99
CA LEU A 488 8.88 -22.65 4.40
C LEU A 488 7.42 -23.08 4.60
N ASP A 489 7.16 -23.63 5.78
CA ASP A 489 5.82 -23.91 6.30
C ASP A 489 5.37 -22.73 7.19
N PRO A 490 4.34 -21.96 6.81
CA PRO A 490 3.90 -20.77 7.57
C PRO A 490 3.53 -21.11 9.02
N LYS A 491 3.14 -22.37 9.32
CA LYS A 491 2.78 -22.80 10.67
C LYS A 491 4.00 -23.06 11.58
N LYS A 492 5.20 -23.15 11.01
CA LYS A 492 6.43 -23.47 11.74
C LYS A 492 7.47 -22.37 11.70
N THR A 493 7.28 -21.39 10.81
CA THR A 493 8.21 -20.29 10.56
C THR A 493 7.81 -19.08 11.39
N THR A 494 8.77 -18.33 11.92
CA THR A 494 8.53 -17.02 12.56
C THR A 494 8.73 -15.88 11.56
N GLN A 495 8.19 -14.70 11.87
CA GLN A 495 8.39 -13.52 11.04
C GLN A 495 9.88 -13.13 10.94
N GLU A 496 10.65 -13.29 12.05
CA GLU A 496 12.08 -13.02 12.05
C GLU A 496 12.83 -14.00 11.13
N GLU A 497 12.46 -15.29 11.16
CA GLU A 497 13.07 -16.30 10.28
C GLU A 497 12.76 -16.00 8.81
N LEU A 498 11.52 -15.71 8.48
CA LEU A 498 11.12 -15.30 7.14
C LEU A 498 11.91 -14.06 6.69
N GLY A 499 12.07 -13.06 7.56
CA GLY A 499 12.86 -11.86 7.30
C GLY A 499 14.31 -12.15 6.94
N LEU A 500 14.96 -13.13 7.59
CA LEU A 500 16.33 -13.54 7.28
C LEU A 500 16.45 -14.14 5.87
N TYR A 501 15.48 -14.96 5.43
CA TYR A 501 15.44 -15.49 4.07
C TYR A 501 15.21 -14.37 3.05
N MET A 502 14.24 -13.47 3.32
CA MET A 502 13.92 -12.34 2.42
C MET A 502 15.09 -11.36 2.26
N ALA A 503 15.92 -11.20 3.30
CA ALA A 503 17.14 -10.40 3.27
C ALA A 503 18.37 -11.14 2.71
N GLY A 504 18.23 -12.42 2.33
CA GLY A 504 19.34 -13.26 1.83
C GLY A 504 20.37 -13.69 2.85
N ALA A 505 20.11 -13.40 4.14
CA ALA A 505 20.99 -13.79 5.26
C ALA A 505 20.88 -15.28 5.60
N LYS A 506 19.79 -15.94 5.18
CA LYS A 506 19.56 -17.38 5.33
C LYS A 506 19.16 -17.98 3.99
N ARG A 507 19.67 -19.17 3.67
CA ARG A 507 19.34 -19.94 2.46
C ARG A 507 19.27 -21.41 2.82
N ASP A 508 18.32 -22.14 2.25
CA ASP A 508 18.29 -23.59 2.30
C ASP A 508 19.39 -24.16 1.40
N GLU A 509 19.99 -25.27 1.81
CA GLU A 509 20.85 -26.04 0.90
C GLU A 509 19.98 -26.54 -0.26
N VAL A 510 20.24 -26.06 -1.48
CA VAL A 510 19.55 -26.52 -2.69
C VAL A 510 19.80 -28.01 -2.82
N LYS A 511 18.80 -28.82 -2.53
CA LYS A 511 18.80 -30.23 -2.93
C LYS A 511 18.66 -30.23 -4.45
N ALA A 512 19.80 -30.50 -5.12
CA ALA A 512 19.93 -30.63 -6.58
C ALA A 512 19.00 -31.70 -7.14
#